data_1c48df7983c8875c187654a80a088af0
#
_entry.id   1c48df7983c8875c187654a80a088af0
#
_cell.length_a   1.000
_cell.length_b   1.000
_cell.length_c   1.000
_cell.angle_alpha   90.00
_cell.angle_beta   90.00
_cell.angle_gamma   90.00
#
_symmetry.space_group_name_H-M   'P 1'
#
loop_
_entity.id
_entity.type
_entity.pdbx_description
1 polymer ?
#
loop_
_entity_poly.entity_id
_entity_poly.type
_entity_poly.pdbx_seq_one_letter_code
_entity_poly.pdbx_strand_id
1 'polypeptide(L)'
;MAGKKAAAKTAIVIGVGPEAGLGGALCKRVAAENLHVFIAGRTQAKIDALAKTINTAGGSANAFVADTTSESDIDRLFHAAEDVGPIDLAIYNAGNNTPGDIIDMEASYFEQAWRVGCFGGFLFAREALRKMQPRGTGTLLFTGASASLRGKDGFAAFTSAKAGLRTMAQSLARGYGPKGIHVAQVFIDGGINGDRLRERMPERFEKMGEDRFIGLEGLADLYIFLYRQPPNAWTHEIDVRTHLENF
;
A
#
# COMPACT_ATOMS: atom_id res chain seq x y z
N MET A 1 -21.68 31.18 -17.75
CA MET A 1 -21.03 29.91 -18.12
C MET A 1 -20.75 29.16 -16.82
N ALA A 2 -21.52 28.13 -16.51
CA ALA A 2 -21.26 27.29 -15.33
C ALA A 2 -19.93 26.54 -15.58
N GLY A 3 -18.90 26.86 -14.80
CA GLY A 3 -17.63 26.18 -14.86
C GLY A 3 -17.86 24.68 -14.63
N LYS A 4 -17.47 23.83 -15.58
CA LYS A 4 -17.40 22.38 -15.38
C LYS A 4 -16.55 22.14 -14.12
N LYS A 5 -17.20 21.69 -13.02
CA LYS A 5 -16.49 21.21 -11.82
C LYS A 5 -15.50 20.15 -12.32
N ALA A 6 -14.22 20.38 -12.12
CA ALA A 6 -13.22 19.39 -12.51
C ALA A 6 -13.60 18.04 -11.88
N ALA A 7 -13.54 16.96 -12.66
CA ALA A 7 -13.82 15.63 -12.12
C ALA A 7 -12.91 15.40 -10.89
N ALA A 8 -13.49 14.88 -9.82
CA ALA A 8 -12.73 14.59 -8.61
C ALA A 8 -11.65 13.57 -8.96
N LYS A 9 -10.39 13.84 -8.60
CA LYS A 9 -9.31 12.87 -8.76
C LYS A 9 -9.57 11.67 -7.86
N THR A 10 -9.15 10.49 -8.29
CA THR A 10 -9.31 9.25 -7.53
C THR A 10 -7.98 8.74 -6.99
N ALA A 11 -8.08 7.96 -5.92
CA ALA A 11 -7.00 7.19 -5.37
C ALA A 11 -7.42 5.74 -5.14
N ILE A 12 -6.49 4.81 -5.27
CA ILE A 12 -6.69 3.39 -4.97
C ILE A 12 -5.74 2.98 -3.85
N VAL A 13 -6.28 2.39 -2.78
CA VAL A 13 -5.49 1.75 -1.73
C VAL A 13 -5.90 0.28 -1.68
N ILE A 14 -4.99 -0.63 -2.05
CA ILE A 14 -5.23 -2.07 -2.01
C ILE A 14 -4.46 -2.75 -0.89
N GLY A 15 -5.01 -3.86 -0.37
CA GLY A 15 -4.45 -4.54 0.80
C GLY A 15 -5.00 -3.99 2.11
N VAL A 16 -6.23 -3.49 2.07
CA VAL A 16 -6.93 -2.95 3.23
C VAL A 16 -7.53 -4.10 4.05
N GLY A 17 -7.23 -4.12 5.33
CA GLY A 17 -7.72 -5.07 6.33
C GLY A 17 -8.51 -4.36 7.43
N PRO A 18 -8.15 -4.54 8.72
CA PRO A 18 -8.79 -3.82 9.83
C PRO A 18 -8.67 -2.30 9.67
N GLU A 19 -9.66 -1.58 10.20
CA GLU A 19 -9.67 -0.11 10.18
C GLU A 19 -8.48 0.48 10.93
N ALA A 20 -8.15 -0.07 12.11
CA ALA A 20 -6.94 0.27 12.85
C ALA A 20 -5.73 -0.55 12.35
N GLY A 21 -5.44 -0.43 11.06
CA GLY A 21 -4.27 -0.95 10.37
C GLY A 21 -3.75 0.04 9.35
N LEU A 22 -2.56 -0.19 8.79
CA LEU A 22 -1.96 0.75 7.83
C LEU A 22 -2.89 1.06 6.66
N GLY A 23 -3.53 0.04 6.06
CA GLY A 23 -4.46 0.27 4.95
C GLY A 23 -5.62 1.18 5.31
N GLY A 24 -6.18 1.03 6.53
CA GLY A 24 -7.25 1.91 7.03
C GLY A 24 -6.77 3.34 7.26
N ALA A 25 -5.61 3.51 7.90
CA ALA A 25 -5.00 4.82 8.12
C ALA A 25 -4.68 5.54 6.79
N LEU A 26 -4.13 4.81 5.81
CA LEU A 26 -3.88 5.35 4.46
C LEU A 26 -5.16 5.83 3.79
N CYS A 27 -6.24 5.03 3.81
CA CYS A 27 -7.52 5.42 3.21
C CYS A 27 -8.07 6.71 3.83
N LYS A 28 -8.07 6.82 5.16
CA LYS A 28 -8.53 8.02 5.86
C LYS A 28 -7.68 9.24 5.50
N ARG A 29 -6.37 9.06 5.50
CA ARG A 29 -5.44 10.15 5.23
C ARG A 29 -5.47 10.61 3.77
N VAL A 30 -5.64 9.67 2.82
CA VAL A 30 -5.82 9.97 1.39
C VAL A 30 -7.15 10.69 1.13
N ALA A 31 -8.23 10.28 1.79
CA ALA A 31 -9.52 10.98 1.68
C ALA A 31 -9.44 12.44 2.15
N ALA A 32 -8.60 12.73 3.15
CA ALA A 32 -8.34 14.10 3.63
C ALA A 32 -7.60 14.99 2.59
N GLU A 33 -7.01 14.39 1.53
CA GLU A 33 -6.44 15.11 0.39
C GLU A 33 -7.48 15.50 -0.68
N ASN A 34 -8.77 15.37 -0.38
CA ASN A 34 -9.88 15.60 -1.31
C ASN A 34 -9.84 14.64 -2.54
N LEU A 35 -9.28 13.46 -2.39
CA LEU A 35 -9.33 12.38 -3.38
C LEU A 35 -10.54 11.48 -3.09
N HIS A 36 -11.19 10.99 -4.13
CA HIS A 36 -12.15 9.90 -3.98
C HIS A 36 -11.40 8.56 -3.85
N VAL A 37 -11.57 7.86 -2.74
CA VAL A 37 -10.75 6.69 -2.39
C VAL A 37 -11.45 5.39 -2.71
N PHE A 38 -10.87 4.56 -3.56
CA PHE A 38 -11.24 3.17 -3.72
C PHE A 38 -10.50 2.32 -2.69
N ILE A 39 -11.25 1.79 -1.73
CA ILE A 39 -10.77 0.95 -0.64
C ILE A 39 -10.84 -0.50 -1.08
N ALA A 40 -9.70 -1.09 -1.44
CA ALA A 40 -9.66 -2.44 -2.00
C ALA A 40 -9.11 -3.46 -1.01
N GLY A 41 -9.87 -4.55 -0.81
CA GLY A 41 -9.52 -5.63 0.10
C GLY A 41 -10.40 -6.85 -0.11
N ARG A 42 -10.08 -7.97 0.56
CA ARG A 42 -10.79 -9.25 0.37
C ARG A 42 -12.04 -9.43 1.25
N THR A 43 -12.16 -8.64 2.32
CA THR A 43 -13.22 -8.80 3.31
C THR A 43 -14.22 -7.65 3.17
N GLN A 44 -15.34 -7.91 2.47
CA GLN A 44 -16.38 -6.93 2.18
C GLN A 44 -16.77 -6.11 3.42
N ALA A 45 -17.15 -6.76 4.52
CA ALA A 45 -17.62 -6.07 5.73
C ALA A 45 -16.60 -5.06 6.30
N LYS A 46 -15.29 -5.37 6.22
CA LYS A 46 -14.24 -4.47 6.73
C LYS A 46 -14.08 -3.23 5.87
N ILE A 47 -14.07 -3.39 4.55
CA ILE A 47 -13.91 -2.28 3.62
C ILE A 47 -15.16 -1.41 3.54
N ASP A 48 -16.36 -1.99 3.67
CA ASP A 48 -17.63 -1.25 3.75
C ASP A 48 -17.70 -0.39 5.03
N ALA A 49 -17.32 -0.96 6.18
CA ALA A 49 -17.28 -0.23 7.43
C ALA A 49 -16.33 0.99 7.34
N LEU A 50 -15.14 0.81 6.76
CA LEU A 50 -14.17 1.88 6.57
C LEU A 50 -14.68 2.94 5.59
N ALA A 51 -15.30 2.54 4.47
CA ALA A 51 -15.90 3.48 3.52
C ALA A 51 -17.00 4.32 4.18
N LYS A 52 -17.85 3.68 5.00
CA LYS A 52 -18.88 4.36 5.79
C LYS A 52 -18.26 5.37 6.77
N THR A 53 -17.20 4.98 7.49
CA THR A 53 -16.49 5.89 8.43
C THR A 53 -15.96 7.12 7.69
N ILE A 54 -15.29 6.94 6.55
CA ILE A 54 -14.74 8.04 5.75
C ILE A 54 -15.84 8.95 5.21
N ASN A 55 -16.90 8.37 4.64
CA ASN A 55 -18.02 9.15 4.08
C ASN A 55 -18.78 9.93 5.17
N THR A 56 -18.96 9.34 6.34
CA THR A 56 -19.61 10.00 7.49
C THR A 56 -18.76 11.17 8.01
N ALA A 57 -17.44 11.08 7.93
CA ALA A 57 -16.52 12.15 8.30
C ALA A 57 -16.38 13.25 7.23
N GLY A 58 -17.16 13.19 6.15
CA GLY A 58 -17.15 14.19 5.07
C GLY A 58 -16.13 13.92 3.96
N GLY A 59 -15.42 12.78 4.00
CA GLY A 59 -14.58 12.31 2.90
C GLY A 59 -15.40 11.67 1.78
N SER A 60 -14.72 11.04 0.81
CA SER A 60 -15.36 10.35 -0.31
C SER A 60 -14.66 9.01 -0.56
N ALA A 61 -15.38 7.90 -0.41
CA ALA A 61 -14.80 6.57 -0.56
C ALA A 61 -15.81 5.53 -1.04
N ASN A 62 -15.34 4.59 -1.85
CA ASN A 62 -16.04 3.37 -2.26
C ASN A 62 -15.26 2.13 -1.82
N ALA A 63 -15.97 1.14 -1.30
CA ALA A 63 -15.41 -0.19 -1.04
C ALA A 63 -15.41 -1.04 -2.33
N PHE A 64 -14.35 -1.80 -2.55
CA PHE A 64 -14.21 -2.69 -3.71
C PHE A 64 -13.55 -4.02 -3.30
N VAL A 65 -14.25 -5.12 -3.47
CA VAL A 65 -13.67 -6.44 -3.20
C VAL A 65 -12.73 -6.84 -4.32
N ALA A 66 -11.47 -7.08 -3.96
CA ALA A 66 -10.45 -7.53 -4.90
C ALA A 66 -9.42 -8.43 -4.23
N ASP A 67 -9.03 -9.50 -4.93
CA ASP A 67 -7.82 -10.26 -4.65
C ASP A 67 -6.66 -9.68 -5.47
N THR A 68 -5.58 -9.31 -4.79
CA THR A 68 -4.38 -8.76 -5.43
C THR A 68 -3.74 -9.70 -6.45
N THR A 69 -4.00 -11.00 -6.35
CA THR A 69 -3.44 -12.04 -7.23
C THR A 69 -4.33 -12.38 -8.42
N SER A 70 -5.53 -11.77 -8.48
CA SER A 70 -6.50 -11.91 -9.57
C SER A 70 -6.36 -10.75 -10.56
N GLU A 71 -5.90 -11.05 -11.76
CA GLU A 71 -5.75 -10.05 -12.83
C GLU A 71 -7.08 -9.36 -13.16
N SER A 72 -8.17 -10.14 -13.23
CA SER A 72 -9.51 -9.61 -13.51
C SER A 72 -10.06 -8.70 -12.41
N ASP A 73 -9.71 -8.97 -11.13
CA ASP A 73 -10.14 -8.10 -10.04
C ASP A 73 -9.40 -6.76 -10.08
N ILE A 74 -8.10 -6.80 -10.38
CA ILE A 74 -7.29 -5.59 -10.51
C ILE A 74 -7.77 -4.75 -11.71
N ASP A 75 -8.01 -5.37 -12.85
CA ASP A 75 -8.55 -4.68 -14.03
C ASP A 75 -9.87 -3.98 -13.72
N ARG A 76 -10.86 -4.70 -13.13
CA ARG A 76 -12.15 -4.14 -12.73
C ARG A 76 -12.02 -2.99 -11.73
N LEU A 77 -11.11 -3.11 -10.75
CA LEU A 77 -10.85 -2.06 -9.76
C LEU A 77 -10.37 -0.77 -10.42
N PHE A 78 -9.41 -0.86 -11.33
CA PHE A 78 -8.85 0.30 -12.02
C PHE A 78 -9.84 0.92 -13.00
N HIS A 79 -10.68 0.13 -13.66
CA HIS A 79 -11.76 0.64 -14.51
C HIS A 79 -12.81 1.39 -13.67
N ALA A 80 -13.28 0.79 -12.57
CA ALA A 80 -14.26 1.44 -11.69
C ALA A 80 -13.72 2.76 -11.11
N ALA A 81 -12.44 2.83 -10.77
CA ALA A 81 -11.84 4.06 -10.26
C ALA A 81 -11.72 5.14 -11.35
N GLU A 82 -11.31 4.78 -12.56
CA GLU A 82 -11.17 5.70 -13.67
C GLU A 82 -12.52 6.25 -14.17
N ASP A 83 -13.60 5.47 -14.06
CA ASP A 83 -14.98 5.90 -14.40
C ASP A 83 -15.48 7.02 -13.47
N VAL A 84 -15.00 7.07 -12.22
CA VAL A 84 -15.31 8.16 -11.28
C VAL A 84 -14.47 9.40 -11.56
N GLY A 85 -13.20 9.20 -11.89
CA GLY A 85 -12.27 10.28 -12.22
C GLY A 85 -10.85 9.79 -12.42
N PRO A 86 -9.94 10.64 -12.91
CA PRO A 86 -8.57 10.25 -13.20
C PRO A 86 -7.85 9.76 -11.94
N ILE A 87 -7.23 8.59 -12.02
CA ILE A 87 -6.44 8.01 -10.93
C ILE A 87 -5.15 8.81 -10.79
N ASP A 88 -4.98 9.50 -9.66
CA ASP A 88 -3.84 10.35 -9.35
C ASP A 88 -2.86 9.68 -8.35
N LEU A 89 -3.38 8.79 -7.49
CA LEU A 89 -2.61 8.06 -6.49
C LEU A 89 -3.01 6.58 -6.47
N ALA A 90 -2.02 5.69 -6.52
CA ALA A 90 -2.23 4.24 -6.37
C ALA A 90 -1.26 3.69 -5.31
N ILE A 91 -1.77 3.02 -4.26
CA ILE A 91 -0.98 2.50 -3.15
C ILE A 91 -1.15 0.98 -3.06
N TYR A 92 -0.05 0.24 -3.26
CA TYR A 92 0.01 -1.19 -3.05
C TYR A 92 0.50 -1.50 -1.64
N ASN A 93 -0.44 -1.92 -0.76
CA ASN A 93 -0.16 -2.20 0.65
C ASN A 93 -0.33 -3.69 1.02
N ALA A 94 -0.57 -4.57 0.06
CA ALA A 94 -0.75 -5.99 0.34
C ALA A 94 0.56 -6.69 0.71
N GLY A 95 0.46 -7.64 1.63
CA GLY A 95 1.58 -8.45 2.07
C GLY A 95 1.25 -9.34 3.25
N ASN A 96 2.09 -10.34 3.46
CA ASN A 96 2.03 -11.24 4.59
C ASN A 96 3.45 -11.52 5.10
N ASN A 97 3.68 -11.38 6.39
CA ASN A 97 4.97 -11.58 7.05
C ASN A 97 4.91 -12.72 8.09
N THR A 98 4.24 -13.80 7.79
CA THR A 98 4.22 -14.96 8.68
C THR A 98 5.60 -15.63 8.67
N PRO A 99 6.25 -15.79 9.84
CA PRO A 99 7.51 -16.53 9.92
C PRO A 99 7.29 -18.03 9.77
N GLY A 100 8.34 -18.75 9.39
CA GLY A 100 8.37 -20.21 9.31
C GLY A 100 9.76 -20.71 8.93
N ASP A 101 10.16 -21.88 9.44
CA ASP A 101 11.39 -22.51 9.03
C ASP A 101 11.29 -22.94 7.56
N ILE A 102 12.36 -22.75 6.81
CA ILE A 102 12.41 -23.10 5.37
C ILE A 102 12.27 -24.61 5.13
N ILE A 103 12.75 -25.43 6.06
CA ILE A 103 12.70 -26.89 5.95
C ILE A 103 11.25 -27.40 6.06
N ASP A 104 10.46 -26.76 6.91
CA ASP A 104 9.06 -27.14 7.18
C ASP A 104 8.06 -26.34 6.32
N MET A 105 8.56 -25.43 5.47
CA MET A 105 7.70 -24.54 4.70
C MET A 105 7.10 -25.24 3.48
N GLU A 106 5.77 -25.31 3.43
CA GLU A 106 5.06 -25.78 2.25
C GLU A 106 5.35 -24.91 1.02
N ALA A 107 5.62 -25.53 -0.13
CA ALA A 107 5.90 -24.82 -1.38
C ALA A 107 4.73 -23.90 -1.79
N SER A 108 3.49 -24.34 -1.55
CA SER A 108 2.27 -23.56 -1.79
C SER A 108 2.21 -22.28 -0.94
N TYR A 109 2.70 -22.33 0.30
CA TYR A 109 2.78 -21.15 1.15
C TYR A 109 3.81 -20.14 0.63
N PHE A 110 5.01 -20.62 0.23
CA PHE A 110 6.03 -19.77 -0.36
C PHE A 110 5.53 -19.09 -1.64
N GLU A 111 4.91 -19.88 -2.54
CA GLU A 111 4.33 -19.37 -3.78
C GLU A 111 3.25 -18.31 -3.48
N GLN A 112 2.31 -18.60 -2.57
CA GLN A 112 1.24 -17.67 -2.22
C GLN A 112 1.78 -16.37 -1.60
N ALA A 113 2.81 -16.45 -0.74
CA ALA A 113 3.46 -15.28 -0.17
C ALA A 113 4.10 -14.40 -1.27
N TRP A 114 4.77 -15.03 -2.25
CA TRP A 114 5.33 -14.33 -3.40
C TRP A 114 4.25 -13.75 -4.31
N ARG A 115 3.19 -14.51 -4.59
CA ARG A 115 2.06 -14.03 -5.40
C ARG A 115 1.44 -12.77 -4.80
N VAL A 116 1.17 -12.76 -3.49
CA VAL A 116 0.62 -11.57 -2.81
C VAL A 116 1.66 -10.46 -2.69
N GLY A 117 2.90 -10.77 -2.34
CA GLY A 117 3.92 -9.77 -2.01
C GLY A 117 4.61 -9.13 -3.23
N CYS A 118 4.66 -9.83 -4.36
CA CYS A 118 5.38 -9.41 -5.56
C CYS A 118 4.49 -9.41 -6.81
N PHE A 119 3.93 -10.56 -7.19
CA PHE A 119 3.15 -10.69 -8.43
C PHE A 119 1.90 -9.80 -8.44
N GLY A 120 1.16 -9.74 -7.33
CA GLY A 120 0.04 -8.81 -7.19
C GLY A 120 0.46 -7.34 -7.31
N GLY A 121 1.66 -7.01 -6.81
CA GLY A 121 2.28 -5.69 -7.01
C GLY A 121 2.53 -5.38 -8.50
N PHE A 122 2.95 -6.39 -9.27
CA PHE A 122 3.10 -6.27 -10.72
C PHE A 122 1.75 -6.02 -11.42
N LEU A 123 0.72 -6.81 -11.12
CA LEU A 123 -0.62 -6.62 -11.71
C LEU A 123 -1.15 -5.20 -11.43
N PHE A 124 -1.05 -4.77 -10.18
CA PHE A 124 -1.49 -3.46 -9.72
C PHE A 124 -0.71 -2.32 -10.40
N ALA A 125 0.62 -2.42 -10.44
CA ALA A 125 1.47 -1.42 -11.07
C ALA A 125 1.20 -1.30 -12.56
N ARG A 126 1.00 -2.43 -13.25
CA ARG A 126 0.71 -2.44 -14.69
C ARG A 126 -0.57 -1.66 -15.00
N GLU A 127 -1.65 -1.88 -14.25
CA GLU A 127 -2.90 -1.15 -14.47
C GLU A 127 -2.79 0.32 -14.07
N ALA A 128 -2.11 0.65 -12.96
CA ALA A 128 -1.82 2.03 -12.59
C ALA A 128 -1.09 2.78 -13.73
N LEU A 129 -0.05 2.18 -14.27
CA LEU A 129 0.74 2.77 -15.34
C LEU A 129 -0.02 2.89 -16.65
N ARG A 130 -0.89 1.91 -17.00
CA ARG A 130 -1.78 2.00 -18.16
C ARG A 130 -2.71 3.21 -18.10
N LYS A 131 -3.20 3.57 -16.89
CA LYS A 131 -4.09 4.72 -16.69
C LYS A 131 -3.33 6.04 -16.56
N MET A 132 -2.17 6.06 -15.88
CA MET A 132 -1.41 7.28 -15.58
C MET A 132 -0.52 7.74 -16.74
N GLN A 133 0.17 6.81 -17.42
CA GLN A 133 1.15 7.15 -18.46
C GLN A 133 0.58 8.00 -19.61
N PRO A 134 -0.63 7.74 -20.16
CA PRO A 134 -1.17 8.57 -21.24
C PRO A 134 -1.39 10.03 -20.84
N ARG A 135 -1.55 10.31 -19.55
CA ARG A 135 -1.70 11.66 -19.00
C ARG A 135 -0.39 12.30 -18.59
N GLY A 136 0.71 11.52 -18.50
CA GLY A 136 2.01 11.99 -18.04
C GLY A 136 2.01 12.47 -16.56
N THR A 137 1.11 11.95 -15.74
CA THR A 137 1.00 12.32 -14.31
C THR A 137 0.38 11.19 -13.49
N GLY A 138 0.82 11.06 -12.25
CA GLY A 138 0.32 10.10 -11.27
C GLY A 138 1.40 9.68 -10.29
N THR A 139 0.97 9.11 -9.15
CA THR A 139 1.87 8.61 -8.10
C THR A 139 1.54 7.15 -7.78
N LEU A 140 2.55 6.29 -7.83
CA LEU A 140 2.47 4.87 -7.51
C LEU A 140 3.37 4.57 -6.31
N LEU A 141 2.77 4.18 -5.19
CA LEU A 141 3.48 3.89 -3.95
C LEU A 141 3.37 2.42 -3.56
N PHE A 142 4.48 1.87 -3.06
CA PHE A 142 4.53 0.50 -2.57
C PHE A 142 4.89 0.47 -1.09
N THR A 143 4.17 -0.36 -0.32
CA THR A 143 4.54 -0.71 1.04
C THR A 143 5.63 -1.77 1.00
N GLY A 144 6.85 -1.34 1.22
CA GLY A 144 8.04 -2.19 1.35
C GLY A 144 8.25 -2.67 2.78
N ALA A 145 9.40 -3.28 2.99
CA ALA A 145 9.87 -3.69 4.31
C ALA A 145 11.40 -3.75 4.31
N SER A 146 12.03 -3.58 5.47
CA SER A 146 13.48 -3.81 5.65
C SER A 146 13.92 -5.21 5.24
N ALA A 147 12.99 -6.18 5.25
CA ALA A 147 13.20 -7.51 4.69
C ALA A 147 13.61 -7.51 3.20
N SER A 148 13.32 -6.46 2.44
CA SER A 148 13.79 -6.31 1.05
C SER A 148 15.26 -5.89 0.95
N LEU A 149 15.84 -5.42 2.04
CA LEU A 149 17.23 -4.97 2.14
C LEU A 149 18.13 -6.04 2.76
N ARG A 150 17.59 -6.80 3.71
CA ARG A 150 18.30 -7.83 4.46
C ARG A 150 17.37 -9.00 4.75
N GLY A 151 17.84 -10.22 4.50
CA GLY A 151 17.13 -11.41 4.93
C GLY A 151 17.15 -11.52 6.46
N LYS A 152 16.08 -12.07 7.02
CA LYS A 152 15.99 -12.45 8.42
C LYS A 152 15.63 -13.90 8.51
N ASP A 153 16.25 -14.62 9.45
CA ASP A 153 15.93 -15.99 9.76
C ASP A 153 14.43 -16.19 10.00
N GLY A 154 13.89 -17.29 9.47
CA GLY A 154 12.46 -17.59 9.53
C GLY A 154 11.55 -16.76 8.62
N PHE A 155 12.07 -15.87 7.75
CA PHE A 155 11.26 -15.00 6.89
C PHE A 155 11.53 -15.14 5.39
N ALA A 156 12.04 -16.31 4.94
CA ALA A 156 12.46 -16.51 3.56
C ALA A 156 11.39 -16.15 2.52
N ALA A 157 10.14 -16.59 2.70
CA ALA A 157 9.03 -16.28 1.78
C ALA A 157 8.73 -14.77 1.72
N PHE A 158 8.67 -14.11 2.87
CA PHE A 158 8.40 -12.67 2.95
C PHE A 158 9.53 -11.84 2.34
N THR A 159 10.79 -12.20 2.67
CA THR A 159 11.98 -11.53 2.13
C THR A 159 12.04 -11.64 0.61
N SER A 160 11.84 -12.84 0.05
CA SER A 160 11.84 -13.07 -1.39
C SER A 160 10.78 -12.23 -2.11
N ALA A 161 9.58 -12.17 -1.54
CA ALA A 161 8.48 -11.39 -2.10
C ALA A 161 8.76 -9.87 -2.05
N LYS A 162 9.25 -9.36 -0.92
CA LYS A 162 9.53 -7.93 -0.75
C LYS A 162 10.76 -7.46 -1.53
N ALA A 163 11.79 -8.32 -1.69
CA ALA A 163 12.94 -8.04 -2.53
C ALA A 163 12.55 -7.94 -4.01
N GLY A 164 11.71 -8.87 -4.50
CA GLY A 164 11.16 -8.80 -5.86
C GLY A 164 10.33 -7.54 -6.09
N LEU A 165 9.46 -7.20 -5.15
CA LEU A 165 8.66 -5.96 -5.23
C LEU A 165 9.56 -4.71 -5.28
N ARG A 166 10.64 -4.67 -4.48
CA ARG A 166 11.59 -3.56 -4.45
C ARG A 166 12.29 -3.36 -5.78
N THR A 167 12.90 -4.42 -6.33
CA THR A 167 13.62 -4.32 -7.60
C THR A 167 12.70 -3.99 -8.77
N MET A 168 11.46 -4.47 -8.75
CA MET A 168 10.43 -4.07 -9.68
C MET A 168 10.13 -2.56 -9.55
N ALA A 169 9.89 -2.04 -8.35
CA ALA A 169 9.63 -0.62 -8.13
C ALA A 169 10.79 0.26 -8.63
N GLN A 170 12.05 -0.17 -8.44
CA GLN A 170 13.23 0.51 -8.97
C GLN A 170 13.25 0.56 -10.51
N SER A 171 12.86 -0.54 -11.16
CA SER A 171 12.74 -0.59 -12.62
C SER A 171 11.65 0.36 -13.13
N LEU A 172 10.49 0.36 -12.44
CA LEU A 172 9.37 1.24 -12.80
C LEU A 172 9.71 2.71 -12.60
N ALA A 173 10.38 3.08 -11.51
CA ALA A 173 10.80 4.46 -11.26
C ALA A 173 11.71 4.99 -12.37
N ARG A 174 12.67 4.17 -12.82
CA ARG A 174 13.58 4.54 -13.93
C ARG A 174 12.86 4.64 -15.27
N GLY A 175 11.91 3.72 -15.54
CA GLY A 175 11.21 3.65 -16.83
C GLY A 175 10.09 4.68 -16.98
N TYR A 176 9.45 5.07 -15.87
CA TYR A 176 8.25 5.91 -15.88
C TYR A 176 8.43 7.27 -15.20
N GLY A 177 9.48 7.48 -14.40
CA GLY A 177 9.84 8.80 -13.88
C GLY A 177 10.00 9.84 -14.98
N PRO A 178 10.79 9.59 -16.04
CA PRO A 178 10.91 10.51 -17.18
C PRO A 178 9.59 10.76 -17.94
N LYS A 179 8.58 9.92 -17.71
CA LYS A 179 7.23 10.04 -18.28
C LYS A 179 6.23 10.73 -17.35
N GLY A 180 6.71 11.34 -16.26
CA GLY A 180 5.88 12.09 -15.33
C GLY A 180 5.18 11.25 -14.25
N ILE A 181 5.57 9.99 -14.03
CA ILE A 181 4.97 9.14 -13.00
C ILE A 181 5.92 8.98 -11.82
N HIS A 182 5.51 9.45 -10.64
CA HIS A 182 6.25 9.27 -9.40
C HIS A 182 6.08 7.84 -8.87
N VAL A 183 7.14 7.05 -8.86
CA VAL A 183 7.14 5.70 -8.29
C VAL A 183 8.04 5.65 -7.07
N ALA A 184 7.47 5.35 -5.89
CA ALA A 184 8.23 5.29 -4.65
C ALA A 184 7.85 4.08 -3.78
N GLN A 185 8.76 3.75 -2.87
CA GLN A 185 8.59 2.66 -1.91
C GLN A 185 8.96 3.10 -0.49
N VAL A 186 8.07 2.79 0.46
CA VAL A 186 8.30 3.01 1.89
C VAL A 186 8.78 1.71 2.53
N PHE A 187 10.01 1.67 3.04
CA PHE A 187 10.53 0.55 3.80
C PHE A 187 10.14 0.66 5.26
N ILE A 188 9.32 -0.27 5.71
CA ILE A 188 8.91 -0.34 7.10
C ILE A 188 9.91 -1.23 7.84
N ASP A 189 10.68 -0.62 8.74
CA ASP A 189 11.66 -1.30 9.58
C ASP A 189 11.17 -1.34 11.03
N GLY A 190 10.30 -2.29 11.32
CA GLY A 190 9.68 -2.48 12.63
C GLY A 190 8.24 -3.00 12.55
N GLY A 191 7.66 -3.23 13.72
CA GLY A 191 6.24 -3.56 13.84
C GLY A 191 5.37 -2.31 13.68
N ILE A 192 4.25 -2.45 12.98
CA ILE A 192 3.25 -1.38 12.86
C ILE A 192 2.25 -1.50 14.02
N ASN A 193 2.01 -0.39 14.72
CA ASN A 193 1.03 -0.32 15.83
C ASN A 193 -0.42 -0.38 15.30
N GLY A 194 -0.89 -1.57 14.98
CA GLY A 194 -2.23 -1.81 14.47
C GLY A 194 -2.83 -3.12 14.99
N ASP A 195 -4.14 -3.30 14.79
CA ASP A 195 -4.90 -4.45 15.29
C ASP A 195 -4.24 -5.80 14.97
N ARG A 196 -3.76 -5.95 13.74
CA ARG A 196 -3.13 -7.20 13.31
C ARG A 196 -1.94 -7.62 14.19
N LEU A 197 -1.13 -6.67 14.63
CA LEU A 197 0.01 -6.94 15.49
C LEU A 197 -0.45 -7.21 16.92
N ARG A 198 -1.39 -6.40 17.42
CA ARG A 198 -1.98 -6.54 18.76
C ARG A 198 -2.66 -7.90 18.92
N GLU A 199 -3.42 -8.34 17.94
CA GLU A 199 -4.10 -9.66 17.95
C GLU A 199 -3.13 -10.84 17.84
N ARG A 200 -2.06 -10.71 17.04
CA ARG A 200 -1.10 -11.82 16.82
C ARG A 200 -0.06 -11.97 17.91
N MET A 201 0.30 -10.90 18.59
CA MET A 201 1.40 -10.84 19.55
C MET A 201 1.06 -9.96 20.76
N PRO A 202 -0.06 -10.21 21.48
CA PRO A 202 -0.52 -9.35 22.58
C PRO A 202 0.52 -9.22 23.70
N GLU A 203 1.11 -10.33 24.12
CA GLU A 203 2.13 -10.34 25.19
C GLU A 203 3.38 -9.52 24.78
N ARG A 204 3.80 -9.63 23.51
CA ARG A 204 4.93 -8.84 23.00
C ARG A 204 4.62 -7.36 22.99
N PHE A 205 3.38 -7.02 22.63
CA PHE A 205 2.92 -5.64 22.60
C PHE A 205 2.94 -5.01 23.98
N GLU A 206 2.40 -5.71 24.98
CA GLU A 206 2.39 -5.26 26.38
C GLU A 206 3.81 -5.13 26.95
N LYS A 207 4.67 -6.14 26.71
CA LYS A 207 6.05 -6.15 27.23
C LYS A 207 6.93 -5.06 26.64
N MET A 208 6.77 -4.74 25.37
CA MET A 208 7.64 -3.80 24.67
C MET A 208 7.20 -2.34 24.77
N GLY A 209 5.91 -2.08 25.04
CA GLY A 209 5.32 -0.75 25.04
C GLY A 209 5.04 -0.20 23.64
N GLU A 210 4.14 0.76 23.54
CA GLU A 210 3.67 1.30 22.24
C GLU A 210 4.76 2.00 21.43
N ASP A 211 5.71 2.67 22.08
CA ASP A 211 6.79 3.43 21.45
C ASP A 211 7.76 2.57 20.61
N ARG A 212 7.72 1.26 20.81
CA ARG A 212 8.48 0.30 20.00
C ARG A 212 7.81 -0.06 18.69
N PHE A 213 6.62 0.45 18.44
CA PHE A 213 5.86 0.18 17.23
C PHE A 213 5.59 1.46 16.45
N ILE A 214 5.69 1.38 15.12
CA ILE A 214 5.51 2.53 14.24
C ILE A 214 4.05 2.97 14.29
N GLY A 215 3.80 4.23 14.62
CA GLY A 215 2.47 4.81 14.70
C GLY A 215 1.81 4.93 13.32
N LEU A 216 0.51 4.59 13.26
CA LEU A 216 -0.25 4.58 12.01
C LEU A 216 -0.37 5.97 11.37
N GLU A 217 -0.56 7.02 12.18
CA GLU A 217 -0.73 8.40 11.69
C GLU A 217 0.55 8.90 11.02
N GLY A 218 1.68 8.85 11.73
CA GLY A 218 2.97 9.29 11.19
C GLY A 218 3.39 8.49 9.95
N LEU A 219 3.04 7.18 9.93
CA LEU A 219 3.29 6.35 8.75
C LEU A 219 2.41 6.75 7.57
N ALA A 220 1.12 7.03 7.78
CA ALA A 220 0.24 7.48 6.71
C ALA A 220 0.62 8.89 6.20
N ASP A 221 1.05 9.79 7.09
CA ASP A 221 1.56 11.11 6.71
C ASP A 221 2.79 11.04 5.81
N LEU A 222 3.66 10.04 6.02
CA LEU A 222 4.82 9.81 5.13
C LEU A 222 4.39 9.48 3.69
N TYR A 223 3.30 8.71 3.49
CA TYR A 223 2.77 8.44 2.15
C TYR A 223 2.23 9.71 1.49
N ILE A 224 1.57 10.57 2.26
CA ILE A 224 1.10 11.86 1.73
C ILE A 224 2.25 12.82 1.45
N PHE A 225 3.31 12.80 2.27
CA PHE A 225 4.54 13.55 1.96
C PHE A 225 5.11 13.14 0.59
N LEU A 226 5.21 11.84 0.31
CA LEU A 226 5.66 11.35 -1.00
C LEU A 226 4.71 11.78 -2.13
N TYR A 227 3.40 11.65 -1.94
CA TYR A 227 2.40 12.04 -2.93
C TYR A 227 2.50 13.52 -3.31
N ARG A 228 2.78 14.39 -2.34
CA ARG A 228 2.83 15.85 -2.52
C ARG A 228 4.14 16.38 -3.09
N GLN A 229 5.14 15.53 -3.27
CA GLN A 229 6.44 15.97 -3.76
C GLN A 229 6.37 16.50 -5.20
N PRO A 230 7.01 17.64 -5.48
CA PRO A 230 7.10 18.17 -6.82
C PRO A 230 8.02 17.30 -7.71
N PRO A 231 7.81 17.29 -9.04
CA PRO A 231 8.59 16.43 -9.95
C PRO A 231 10.11 16.63 -9.94
N ASN A 232 10.58 17.77 -9.49
CA ASN A 232 12.02 18.07 -9.39
C ASN A 232 12.65 17.62 -8.07
N ALA A 233 11.88 16.96 -7.17
CA ALA A 233 12.36 16.52 -5.86
C ALA A 233 11.68 15.22 -5.41
N TRP A 234 11.53 14.24 -6.30
CA TRP A 234 10.93 12.95 -5.98
C TRP A 234 11.87 12.05 -5.17
N THR A 235 11.36 11.53 -4.07
CA THR A 235 11.97 10.44 -3.31
C THR A 235 11.55 9.11 -3.93
N HIS A 236 12.51 8.22 -4.20
CA HIS A 236 12.19 6.88 -4.71
C HIS A 236 12.08 5.85 -3.58
N GLU A 237 13.04 5.83 -2.67
CA GLU A 237 13.07 4.91 -1.53
C GLU A 237 13.23 5.71 -0.23
N ILE A 238 12.41 5.39 0.76
CA ILE A 238 12.51 5.97 2.10
C ILE A 238 12.23 4.89 3.15
N ASP A 239 12.99 4.87 4.23
CA ASP A 239 12.76 3.98 5.35
C ASP A 239 12.13 4.70 6.54
N VAL A 240 11.35 3.95 7.32
CA VAL A 240 10.68 4.43 8.52
C VAL A 240 10.79 3.39 9.63
N ARG A 241 11.14 3.86 10.82
CA ARG A 241 11.30 3.06 12.03
C ARG A 241 10.97 3.87 13.26
N THR A 242 10.86 3.21 14.41
CA THR A 242 10.85 3.93 15.69
C THR A 242 12.28 4.31 16.07
N HIS A 243 12.42 5.30 16.93
CA HIS A 243 13.74 5.69 17.51
C HIS A 243 14.36 4.57 18.37
N LEU A 244 13.56 3.56 18.76
CA LEU A 244 13.97 2.43 19.58
C LEU A 244 14.30 1.16 18.74
N GLU A 245 14.18 1.23 17.40
CA GLU A 245 14.54 0.09 16.53
C GLU A 245 16.05 -0.01 16.40
N ASN A 246 16.58 -1.24 16.50
CA ASN A 246 18.01 -1.50 16.33
C ASN A 246 18.32 -1.72 14.85
N PHE A 247 19.44 -1.13 14.42
CA PHE A 247 19.97 -1.29 13.06
C PHE A 247 20.71 -2.61 12.89
#